data_5fd1a8592e4fc06fcb20f4296ced8609
#
_entry.id   5fd1a8592e4fc06fcb20f4296ced8609
#
_cell.length_a   1.000
_cell.length_b   1.000
_cell.length_c   1.000
_cell.angle_alpha   90.00
_cell.angle_beta   90.00
_cell.angle_gamma   90.00
#
_symmetry.space_group_name_H-M   'P 1'
#
loop_
_entity.id
_entity.type
_entity.pdbx_description
1 polymer ?
#
loop_
_entity_poly.entity_id
_entity_poly.type
_entity_poly.pdbx_seq_one_letter_code
_entity_poly.pdbx_strand_id
1 'polypeptide(L)'
;MRDLERLVDGFQRFQHQYYEEAPSLYRNLRDGQHPSTLLVGCCDSRVDPAMLLGCDPGDIFTVRIVANLVPPPDRDQGHHGVLAAIQFAVEQLKVSRIIVLGHAQCGGIRALMERPARADGEPDYLNRWMDIAEPARQQVLSQMPAASLAEHRQACEQASILISLRNLEALPCVQRRLQAGDLTLHGWYFDLVAGALLAYSARADAFLPIVCPLFTEPA
;
A
#
# COMPACT_ATOMS: atom_id res chain seq x y z
N MET A 1 -24.75 18.34 4.03
CA MET A 1 -24.15 19.63 4.42
C MET A 1 -23.14 19.47 5.55
N ARG A 2 -23.50 18.88 6.71
CA ARG A 2 -22.55 18.71 7.86
C ARG A 2 -21.21 18.04 7.53
N ASP A 3 -21.16 17.07 6.60
CA ASP A 3 -19.90 16.39 6.26
C ASP A 3 -18.96 17.27 5.44
N LEU A 4 -19.51 18.09 4.53
CA LEU A 4 -18.70 19.03 3.74
C LEU A 4 -18.13 20.15 4.63
N GLU A 5 -18.95 20.69 5.54
CA GLU A 5 -18.52 21.69 6.53
C GLU A 5 -17.35 21.17 7.38
N ARG A 6 -17.43 19.92 7.85
CA ARG A 6 -16.33 19.27 8.60
C ARG A 6 -15.03 19.19 7.80
N LEU A 7 -15.11 18.95 6.48
CA LEU A 7 -13.92 18.94 5.61
C LEU A 7 -13.33 20.34 5.45
N VAL A 8 -14.16 21.37 5.33
CA VAL A 8 -13.71 22.78 5.28
C VAL A 8 -13.04 23.18 6.58
N ASP A 9 -13.66 22.86 7.73
CA ASP A 9 -13.07 23.11 9.06
C ASP A 9 -11.73 22.35 9.22
N GLY A 10 -11.64 21.14 8.64
CA GLY A 10 -10.39 20.38 8.58
C GLY A 10 -9.30 21.11 7.83
N PHE A 11 -9.63 21.69 6.68
CA PHE A 11 -8.68 22.49 5.90
C PHE A 11 -8.24 23.77 6.63
N GLN A 12 -9.15 24.42 7.37
CA GLN A 12 -8.80 25.60 8.19
C GLN A 12 -7.78 25.23 9.28
N ARG A 13 -7.97 24.08 9.97
CA ARG A 13 -6.96 23.59 10.94
C ARG A 13 -5.61 23.31 10.28
N PHE A 14 -5.61 22.66 9.11
CA PHE A 14 -4.40 22.43 8.33
C PHE A 14 -3.71 23.75 7.95
N GLN A 15 -4.48 24.76 7.50
CA GLN A 15 -3.97 26.08 7.16
C GLN A 15 -3.30 26.75 8.36
N HIS A 16 -3.95 26.76 9.52
CA HIS A 16 -3.41 27.27 10.76
C HIS A 16 -2.08 26.57 11.13
N GLN A 17 -2.09 25.25 11.17
CA GLN A 17 -0.93 24.44 11.55
C GLN A 17 0.28 24.70 10.64
N TYR A 18 0.09 24.66 9.32
CA TYR A 18 1.19 24.63 8.36
C TYR A 18 1.53 25.99 7.72
N TYR A 19 0.67 26.99 7.83
CA TYR A 19 0.94 28.31 7.25
C TYR A 19 1.11 29.42 8.31
N GLU A 20 0.61 29.23 9.54
CA GLU A 20 0.75 30.17 10.62
C GLU A 20 1.75 29.67 11.68
N GLU A 21 1.56 28.45 12.23
CA GLU A 21 2.42 27.92 13.30
C GLU A 21 3.76 27.36 12.77
N ALA A 22 3.75 26.65 11.64
CA ALA A 22 4.94 26.04 11.04
C ALA A 22 5.17 26.45 9.58
N PRO A 23 5.26 27.76 9.25
CA PRO A 23 5.28 28.24 7.86
C PRO A 23 6.54 27.83 7.08
N SER A 24 7.60 27.39 7.76
CA SER A 24 8.85 26.96 7.12
C SER A 24 8.68 25.70 6.29
N LEU A 25 7.83 24.77 6.72
CA LEU A 25 7.62 23.49 6.03
C LEU A 25 7.10 23.73 4.60
N TYR A 26 5.94 24.38 4.46
CA TYR A 26 5.38 24.64 3.15
C TYR A 26 6.16 25.65 2.32
N ARG A 27 6.89 26.56 2.97
CA ARG A 27 7.81 27.47 2.25
C ARG A 27 8.90 26.68 1.53
N ASN A 28 9.47 25.66 2.18
CA ASN A 28 10.50 24.80 1.60
C ASN A 28 9.92 23.86 0.51
N LEU A 29 8.64 23.49 0.59
CA LEU A 29 7.98 22.63 -0.38
C LEU A 29 7.47 23.36 -1.63
N ARG A 30 7.51 24.70 -1.67
CA ARG A 30 7.04 25.48 -2.84
C ARG A 30 7.86 25.21 -4.09
N ASP A 31 9.16 24.99 -3.94
CA ASP A 31 10.09 24.83 -5.07
C ASP A 31 10.23 23.37 -5.52
N GLY A 32 9.54 22.44 -4.86
CA GLY A 32 9.53 21.02 -5.21
C GLY A 32 9.35 20.09 -4.00
N GLN A 33 9.33 18.80 -4.30
CA GLN A 33 9.24 17.74 -3.30
C GLN A 33 10.43 16.79 -3.44
N HIS A 34 10.96 16.32 -2.30
CA HIS A 34 12.13 15.43 -2.25
C HIS A 34 11.92 14.26 -1.28
N PRO A 35 10.82 13.52 -1.40
CA PRO A 35 10.56 12.38 -0.53
C PRO A 35 11.60 11.30 -0.76
N SER A 36 12.12 10.70 0.31
CA SER A 36 13.04 9.56 0.21
C SER A 36 12.31 8.23 0.04
N THR A 37 10.99 8.22 0.20
CA THR A 37 10.17 7.00 0.28
C THR A 37 8.97 7.10 -0.65
N LEU A 38 8.80 6.08 -1.52
CA LEU A 38 7.53 5.78 -2.15
C LEU A 38 6.76 4.78 -1.27
N LEU A 39 5.52 5.07 -0.94
CA LEU A 39 4.64 4.14 -0.26
C LEU A 39 3.46 3.75 -1.17
N VAL A 40 3.31 2.46 -1.42
CA VAL A 40 2.15 1.88 -2.13
C VAL A 40 1.23 1.25 -1.07
N GLY A 41 0.10 1.89 -0.81
CA GLY A 41 -0.84 1.48 0.22
C GLY A 41 -2.25 1.24 -0.32
N CYS A 42 -3.12 0.69 0.55
CA CYS A 42 -4.52 0.53 0.22
C CYS A 42 -5.27 1.88 0.24
N CYS A 43 -6.31 1.99 -0.60
CA CYS A 43 -7.25 3.12 -0.54
C CYS A 43 -8.30 2.99 0.59
N ASP A 44 -8.22 1.97 1.43
CA ASP A 44 -9.08 1.79 2.60
C ASP A 44 -8.95 3.00 3.53
N SER A 45 -10.11 3.57 3.93
CA SER A 45 -10.16 4.82 4.70
C SER A 45 -9.59 4.71 6.13
N ARG A 46 -9.39 3.48 6.63
CA ARG A 46 -8.86 3.20 7.97
C ARG A 46 -7.32 3.18 8.00
N VAL A 47 -6.67 3.17 6.84
CA VAL A 47 -5.22 2.95 6.72
C VAL A 47 -4.55 4.08 5.93
N ASP A 48 -4.77 5.31 6.34
CA ASP A 48 -4.04 6.44 5.74
C ASP A 48 -2.56 6.38 6.14
N PRO A 49 -1.62 6.27 5.17
CA PRO A 49 -0.21 6.07 5.49
C PRO A 49 0.42 7.24 6.24
N ALA A 50 0.06 8.48 5.92
CA ALA A 50 0.63 9.64 6.60
C ALA A 50 0.20 9.68 8.07
N MET A 51 -1.08 9.37 8.34
CA MET A 51 -1.58 9.27 9.72
C MET A 51 -0.95 8.11 10.48
N LEU A 52 -0.84 6.93 9.85
CA LEU A 52 -0.28 5.74 10.51
C LEU A 52 1.19 5.89 10.87
N LEU A 53 1.96 6.57 10.03
CA LEU A 53 3.40 6.70 10.17
C LEU A 53 3.83 8.05 10.76
N GLY A 54 2.89 8.93 11.07
CA GLY A 54 3.17 10.26 11.62
C GLY A 54 3.97 11.13 10.66
N CYS A 55 3.70 11.05 9.36
CA CYS A 55 4.42 11.77 8.33
C CYS A 55 3.85 13.18 8.14
N ASP A 56 4.74 14.14 7.97
CA ASP A 56 4.40 15.49 7.53
C ASP A 56 4.31 15.57 5.99
N PRO A 57 3.67 16.62 5.45
CA PRO A 57 3.67 16.90 4.02
C PRO A 57 5.10 16.96 3.46
N GLY A 58 5.35 16.18 2.40
CA GLY A 58 6.65 16.08 1.74
C GLY A 58 7.50 14.86 2.15
N ASP A 59 7.20 14.19 3.26
CA ASP A 59 8.00 13.06 3.76
C ASP A 59 7.90 11.81 2.87
N ILE A 60 6.69 11.53 2.38
CA ILE A 60 6.42 10.34 1.56
C ILE A 60 5.70 10.70 0.26
N PHE A 61 6.06 10.02 -0.83
CA PHE A 61 5.30 10.00 -2.06
C PHE A 61 4.36 8.78 -2.02
N THR A 62 3.05 9.00 -2.12
CA THR A 62 2.07 7.95 -1.83
C THR A 62 1.25 7.58 -3.05
N VAL A 63 1.15 6.28 -3.32
CA VAL A 63 0.18 5.68 -4.24
C VAL A 63 -0.83 4.89 -3.41
N ARG A 64 -2.11 5.26 -3.47
CA ARG A 64 -3.18 4.53 -2.81
C ARG A 64 -4.08 3.85 -3.83
N ILE A 65 -4.16 2.52 -3.74
CA ILE A 65 -4.88 1.69 -4.69
C ILE A 65 -5.50 0.47 -3.99
N VAL A 66 -6.60 -0.09 -4.53
CA VAL A 66 -7.27 -1.24 -3.93
C VAL A 66 -6.27 -2.37 -3.66
N ALA A 67 -6.24 -2.83 -2.39
CA ALA A 67 -5.39 -3.91 -1.90
C ALA A 67 -3.89 -3.69 -2.10
N ASN A 68 -3.40 -2.43 -2.16
CA ASN A 68 -1.97 -2.10 -2.30
C ASN A 68 -1.24 -2.85 -3.44
N LEU A 69 -1.98 -3.23 -4.48
CA LEU A 69 -1.45 -4.04 -5.57
C LEU A 69 -0.64 -3.20 -6.56
N VAL A 70 0.50 -3.74 -6.94
CA VAL A 70 1.29 -3.28 -8.07
C VAL A 70 1.04 -4.25 -9.23
N PRO A 71 0.57 -3.77 -10.41
CA PRO A 71 0.41 -4.64 -11.56
C PRO A 71 1.78 -5.10 -12.09
N PRO A 72 1.86 -6.28 -12.75
CA PRO A 72 3.07 -6.70 -13.42
C PRO A 72 3.44 -5.70 -14.53
N PRO A 73 4.73 -5.64 -14.93
CA PRO A 73 5.13 -4.85 -16.08
C PRO A 73 4.36 -5.35 -17.32
N ASP A 74 3.52 -4.46 -17.84
CA ASP A 74 2.71 -4.76 -19.02
C ASP A 74 3.42 -4.29 -20.28
N ARG A 75 3.26 -5.05 -21.36
CA ARG A 75 3.67 -4.66 -22.71
C ARG A 75 2.56 -3.87 -23.43
N ASP A 76 1.38 -3.83 -22.84
CA ASP A 76 0.27 -3.04 -23.36
C ASP A 76 0.53 -1.55 -23.12
N GLN A 77 0.27 -0.73 -24.13
CA GLN A 77 0.48 0.73 -24.08
C GLN A 77 -0.70 1.47 -23.42
N GLY A 78 -1.42 0.82 -22.50
CA GLY A 78 -2.52 1.41 -21.76
C GLY A 78 -2.10 2.51 -20.78
N HIS A 79 -3.08 3.24 -20.26
CA HIS A 79 -2.85 4.28 -19.25
C HIS A 79 -2.80 3.64 -17.85
N HIS A 80 -1.58 3.35 -17.36
CA HIS A 80 -1.34 2.69 -16.08
C HIS A 80 -0.90 3.69 -15.00
N GLY A 81 -1.86 4.28 -14.29
CA GLY A 81 -1.57 5.31 -13.29
C GLY A 81 -0.65 4.85 -12.15
N VAL A 82 -0.78 3.60 -11.70
CA VAL A 82 0.10 3.04 -10.65
C VAL A 82 1.54 2.95 -11.15
N LEU A 83 1.77 2.37 -12.33
CA LEU A 83 3.11 2.22 -12.91
C LEU A 83 3.74 3.59 -13.26
N ALA A 84 2.95 4.54 -13.74
CA ALA A 84 3.42 5.91 -14.01
C ALA A 84 3.89 6.61 -12.71
N ALA A 85 3.13 6.48 -11.62
CA ALA A 85 3.51 7.05 -10.33
C ALA A 85 4.78 6.39 -9.77
N ILE A 86 4.93 5.06 -9.90
CA ILE A 86 6.14 4.33 -9.49
C ILE A 86 7.34 4.81 -10.31
N GLN A 87 7.22 4.88 -11.64
CA GLN A 87 8.29 5.35 -12.50
C GLN A 87 8.70 6.78 -12.16
N PHE A 88 7.74 7.67 -11.93
CA PHE A 88 8.01 9.05 -11.52
C PHE A 88 8.78 9.11 -10.20
N ALA A 89 8.36 8.34 -9.19
CA ALA A 89 9.03 8.29 -7.90
C ALA A 89 10.49 7.77 -8.02
N VAL A 90 10.71 6.74 -8.85
CA VAL A 90 12.02 6.10 -9.01
C VAL A 90 12.96 6.93 -9.89
N GLU A 91 12.48 7.48 -11.01
CA GLU A 91 13.33 8.16 -12.00
C GLU A 91 13.44 9.67 -11.78
N GLN A 92 12.34 10.34 -11.36
CA GLN A 92 12.32 11.80 -11.19
C GLN A 92 12.62 12.20 -9.75
N LEU A 93 11.91 11.62 -8.77
CA LEU A 93 12.11 11.92 -7.36
C LEU A 93 13.32 11.18 -6.75
N LYS A 94 13.76 10.10 -7.41
CA LYS A 94 14.92 9.30 -6.99
C LYS A 94 14.79 8.77 -5.57
N VAL A 95 13.59 8.32 -5.18
CA VAL A 95 13.37 7.73 -3.86
C VAL A 95 14.37 6.61 -3.57
N SER A 96 14.80 6.47 -2.33
CA SER A 96 15.77 5.44 -1.91
C SER A 96 15.10 4.17 -1.37
N ARG A 97 13.79 4.19 -1.17
CA ARG A 97 13.02 3.02 -0.72
C ARG A 97 11.60 3.03 -1.25
N ILE A 98 11.07 1.81 -1.46
CA ILE A 98 9.66 1.59 -1.77
C ILE A 98 9.09 0.68 -0.69
N ILE A 99 7.97 1.08 -0.09
CA ILE A 99 7.23 0.31 0.89
C ILE A 99 5.89 -0.10 0.28
N VAL A 100 5.59 -1.40 0.26
CA VAL A 100 4.24 -1.91 0.00
C VAL A 100 3.59 -2.15 1.35
N LEU A 101 2.57 -1.35 1.69
CA LEU A 101 1.86 -1.41 2.95
C LEU A 101 0.49 -2.06 2.76
N GLY A 102 0.37 -3.33 3.12
CA GLY A 102 -0.89 -4.04 3.23
C GLY A 102 -1.49 -3.93 4.64
N HIS A 103 -2.70 -4.42 4.82
CA HIS A 103 -3.38 -4.35 6.10
C HIS A 103 -4.39 -5.46 6.32
N ALA A 104 -4.70 -5.76 7.58
CA ALA A 104 -5.73 -6.69 7.97
C ALA A 104 -7.14 -6.23 7.53
N GLN A 105 -8.03 -7.18 7.29
CA GLN A 105 -9.42 -6.96 6.88
C GLN A 105 -9.57 -6.13 5.60
N CYS A 106 -8.67 -6.33 4.63
CA CYS A 106 -8.69 -5.63 3.34
C CYS A 106 -9.93 -6.02 2.52
N GLY A 107 -10.73 -5.02 2.15
CA GLY A 107 -11.95 -5.21 1.36
C GLY A 107 -11.69 -5.77 -0.04
N GLY A 108 -10.56 -5.41 -0.68
CA GLY A 108 -10.14 -5.95 -1.96
C GLY A 108 -9.79 -7.43 -1.87
N ILE A 109 -9.01 -7.85 -0.88
CA ILE A 109 -8.68 -9.26 -0.65
C ILE A 109 -9.93 -10.07 -0.30
N ARG A 110 -10.85 -9.50 0.48
CA ARG A 110 -12.15 -10.15 0.73
C ARG A 110 -12.91 -10.37 -0.58
N ALA A 111 -12.99 -9.38 -1.45
CA ALA A 111 -13.65 -9.52 -2.75
C ALA A 111 -12.99 -10.59 -3.64
N LEU A 112 -11.65 -10.69 -3.63
CA LEU A 112 -10.90 -11.74 -4.32
C LEU A 112 -11.26 -13.14 -3.79
N MET A 113 -11.31 -13.30 -2.47
CA MET A 113 -11.59 -14.59 -1.84
C MET A 113 -13.05 -15.05 -2.05
N GLU A 114 -14.00 -14.12 -2.03
CA GLU A 114 -15.43 -14.41 -2.16
C GLU A 114 -15.89 -14.45 -3.63
N ARG A 115 -15.23 -13.70 -4.52
CA ARG A 115 -15.60 -13.55 -5.94
C ARG A 115 -17.11 -13.43 -6.16
N PRO A 116 -17.74 -12.36 -5.66
CA PRO A 116 -19.18 -12.19 -5.81
C PRO A 116 -19.57 -12.13 -7.29
N ALA A 117 -20.67 -12.83 -7.64
CA ALA A 117 -21.23 -12.77 -8.99
C ALA A 117 -21.69 -11.34 -9.31
N ARG A 118 -21.50 -10.92 -10.57
CA ARG A 118 -21.98 -9.65 -11.09
C ARG A 118 -23.05 -9.86 -12.14
N ALA A 119 -23.83 -8.82 -12.41
CA ALA A 119 -24.80 -8.84 -13.48
C ALA A 119 -24.10 -8.97 -14.85
N ASP A 120 -24.71 -9.74 -15.75
CA ASP A 120 -24.19 -9.94 -17.11
C ASP A 120 -24.09 -8.59 -17.87
N GLY A 121 -22.97 -8.39 -18.55
CA GLY A 121 -22.75 -7.24 -19.42
C GLY A 121 -22.17 -5.98 -18.73
N GLU A 122 -22.01 -5.96 -17.42
CA GLU A 122 -21.35 -4.85 -16.73
C GLU A 122 -19.82 -5.00 -16.71
N PRO A 123 -19.06 -3.90 -16.89
CA PRO A 123 -17.60 -3.92 -16.74
C PRO A 123 -17.19 -4.35 -15.32
N ASP A 124 -16.32 -5.33 -15.23
CA ASP A 124 -15.83 -5.84 -13.96
C ASP A 124 -14.42 -5.31 -13.65
N TYR A 125 -14.34 -4.04 -13.31
CA TYR A 125 -13.06 -3.39 -13.00
C TYR A 125 -12.41 -3.95 -11.74
N LEU A 126 -13.22 -4.29 -10.71
CA LEU A 126 -12.68 -4.77 -9.44
C LEU A 126 -12.08 -6.17 -9.59
N ASN A 127 -12.82 -7.13 -10.15
CA ASN A 127 -12.30 -8.49 -10.30
C ASN A 127 -11.08 -8.52 -11.23
N ARG A 128 -11.09 -7.77 -12.35
CA ARG A 128 -9.91 -7.63 -13.22
C ARG A 128 -8.70 -7.07 -12.48
N TRP A 129 -8.91 -6.09 -11.61
CA TRP A 129 -7.84 -5.56 -10.78
C TRP A 129 -7.35 -6.60 -9.78
N MET A 130 -8.24 -7.29 -9.12
CA MET A 130 -7.91 -8.30 -8.11
C MET A 130 -7.26 -9.55 -8.72
N ASP A 131 -7.38 -9.82 -10.02
CA ASP A 131 -6.67 -10.89 -10.71
C ASP A 131 -5.15 -10.78 -10.59
N ILE A 132 -4.61 -9.59 -10.35
CA ILE A 132 -3.19 -9.38 -10.01
C ILE A 132 -2.78 -10.22 -8.79
N ALA A 133 -3.67 -10.38 -7.81
CA ALA A 133 -3.43 -11.15 -6.59
C ALA A 133 -3.95 -12.59 -6.66
N GLU A 134 -4.50 -13.04 -7.78
CA GLU A 134 -4.96 -14.44 -7.92
C GLU A 134 -3.89 -15.49 -7.62
N PRO A 135 -2.59 -15.30 -8.01
CA PRO A 135 -1.53 -16.23 -7.60
C PRO A 135 -1.39 -16.36 -6.08
N ALA A 136 -1.56 -15.27 -5.32
CA ALA A 136 -1.55 -15.31 -3.86
C ALA A 136 -2.72 -16.13 -3.31
N ARG A 137 -3.93 -15.92 -3.85
CA ARG A 137 -5.11 -16.69 -3.47
C ARG A 137 -4.91 -18.20 -3.70
N GLN A 138 -4.46 -18.59 -4.89
CA GLN A 138 -4.21 -20.00 -5.23
C GLN A 138 -3.15 -20.63 -4.32
N GLN A 139 -2.06 -19.91 -4.05
CA GLN A 139 -1.01 -20.36 -3.15
C GLN A 139 -1.58 -20.62 -1.73
N VAL A 140 -2.31 -19.68 -1.18
CA VAL A 140 -2.88 -19.80 0.17
C VAL A 140 -3.87 -20.99 0.25
N LEU A 141 -4.78 -21.12 -0.69
CA LEU A 141 -5.74 -22.21 -0.71
C LEU A 141 -5.08 -23.59 -0.84
N SER A 142 -3.97 -23.68 -1.58
CA SER A 142 -3.21 -24.93 -1.74
C SER A 142 -2.36 -25.28 -0.50
N GLN A 143 -1.78 -24.28 0.17
CA GLN A 143 -0.91 -24.49 1.32
C GLN A 143 -1.65 -24.67 2.64
N MET A 144 -2.88 -24.15 2.74
CA MET A 144 -3.67 -24.14 3.97
C MET A 144 -5.07 -24.76 3.76
N PRO A 145 -5.20 -26.00 3.25
CA PRO A 145 -6.49 -26.55 2.82
C PRO A 145 -7.53 -26.72 3.96
N ALA A 146 -7.07 -26.79 5.21
CA ALA A 146 -7.93 -26.96 6.38
C ALA A 146 -8.18 -25.65 7.17
N ALA A 147 -7.61 -24.52 6.71
CA ALA A 147 -7.76 -23.25 7.40
C ALA A 147 -9.16 -22.64 7.19
N SER A 148 -9.58 -21.84 8.14
CA SER A 148 -10.80 -21.07 8.06
C SER A 148 -10.71 -19.96 6.97
N LEU A 149 -11.87 -19.44 6.55
CA LEU A 149 -11.92 -18.33 5.61
C LEU A 149 -11.20 -17.07 6.15
N ALA A 150 -11.23 -16.84 7.47
CA ALA A 150 -10.54 -15.74 8.10
C ALA A 150 -9.02 -15.87 8.00
N GLU A 151 -8.48 -17.06 8.28
CA GLU A 151 -7.05 -17.37 8.13
C GLU A 151 -6.61 -17.28 6.66
N HIS A 152 -7.41 -17.80 5.72
CA HIS A 152 -7.13 -17.63 4.29
C HIS A 152 -7.07 -16.17 3.87
N ARG A 153 -7.99 -15.30 4.35
CA ARG A 153 -7.97 -13.88 4.05
C ARG A 153 -6.70 -13.22 4.57
N GLN A 154 -6.35 -13.46 5.83
CA GLN A 154 -5.14 -12.91 6.44
C GLN A 154 -3.87 -13.36 5.70
N ALA A 155 -3.75 -14.64 5.41
CA ALA A 155 -2.62 -15.15 4.64
C ALA A 155 -2.56 -14.55 3.22
N CYS A 156 -3.72 -14.39 2.56
CA CYS A 156 -3.79 -13.76 1.24
C CYS A 156 -3.45 -12.27 1.26
N GLU A 157 -3.81 -11.53 2.33
CA GLU A 157 -3.40 -10.14 2.54
C GLU A 157 -1.87 -10.01 2.58
N GLN A 158 -1.20 -10.87 3.33
CA GLN A 158 0.26 -10.90 3.39
C GLN A 158 0.90 -11.38 2.09
N ALA A 159 0.39 -12.44 1.48
CA ALA A 159 0.89 -12.97 0.22
C ALA A 159 0.75 -11.96 -0.94
N SER A 160 -0.30 -11.14 -0.97
CA SER A 160 -0.52 -10.11 -1.98
C SER A 160 0.55 -8.99 -1.93
N ILE A 161 1.11 -8.71 -0.74
CA ILE A 161 2.25 -7.81 -0.60
C ILE A 161 3.47 -8.37 -1.35
N LEU A 162 3.72 -9.67 -1.21
CA LEU A 162 4.84 -10.34 -1.89
C LEU A 162 4.65 -10.38 -3.41
N ILE A 163 3.40 -10.51 -3.89
CA ILE A 163 3.10 -10.34 -5.32
C ILE A 163 3.50 -8.94 -5.79
N SER A 164 3.07 -7.91 -5.06
CA SER A 164 3.39 -6.52 -5.40
C SER A 164 4.90 -6.24 -5.37
N LEU A 165 5.64 -6.78 -4.42
CA LEU A 165 7.11 -6.69 -4.37
C LEU A 165 7.77 -7.35 -5.59
N ARG A 166 7.35 -8.57 -5.98
CA ARG A 166 7.85 -9.24 -7.18
C ARG A 166 7.56 -8.44 -8.46
N ASN A 167 6.37 -7.86 -8.55
CA ASN A 167 6.00 -7.02 -9.70
C ASN A 167 6.84 -5.73 -9.76
N LEU A 168 7.15 -5.12 -8.59
CA LEU A 168 8.09 -4.00 -8.50
C LEU A 168 9.49 -4.37 -8.98
N GLU A 169 10.03 -5.51 -8.53
CA GLU A 169 11.35 -6.02 -8.94
C GLU A 169 11.43 -6.25 -10.45
N ALA A 170 10.32 -6.61 -11.10
CA ALA A 170 10.27 -6.84 -12.53
C ALA A 170 10.21 -5.54 -13.37
N LEU A 171 9.96 -4.36 -12.75
CA LEU A 171 9.94 -3.09 -13.47
C LEU A 171 11.36 -2.64 -13.82
N PRO A 172 11.68 -2.33 -15.10
CA PRO A 172 13.05 -1.99 -15.51
C PRO A 172 13.67 -0.81 -14.75
N CYS A 173 12.88 0.22 -14.41
CA CYS A 173 13.36 1.38 -13.65
C CYS A 173 13.73 1.01 -12.21
N VAL A 174 12.94 0.14 -11.57
CA VAL A 174 13.20 -0.38 -10.22
C VAL A 174 14.42 -1.30 -10.24
N GLN A 175 14.47 -2.25 -11.19
CA GLN A 175 15.55 -3.22 -11.31
C GLN A 175 16.93 -2.54 -11.43
N ARG A 176 17.05 -1.51 -12.29
CA ARG A 176 18.30 -0.75 -12.43
C ARG A 176 18.76 -0.14 -11.09
N ARG A 177 17.84 0.42 -10.31
CA ARG A 177 18.16 1.06 -9.04
C ARG A 177 18.47 0.05 -7.92
N LEU A 178 17.81 -1.12 -7.93
CA LEU A 178 18.15 -2.24 -7.04
C LEU A 178 19.57 -2.76 -7.32
N GLN A 179 19.92 -2.95 -8.59
CA GLN A 179 21.25 -3.40 -9.00
C GLN A 179 22.36 -2.38 -8.67
N ALA A 180 22.04 -1.09 -8.72
CA ALA A 180 22.95 -0.01 -8.31
C ALA A 180 23.10 0.09 -6.78
N GLY A 181 22.27 -0.59 -6.00
CA GLY A 181 22.30 -0.57 -4.53
C GLY A 181 21.76 0.71 -3.89
N ASP A 182 21.06 1.55 -4.65
CA ASP A 182 20.53 2.84 -4.20
C ASP A 182 19.01 2.86 -4.03
N LEU A 183 18.37 1.69 -4.12
CA LEU A 183 16.95 1.47 -3.85
C LEU A 183 16.75 0.21 -3.03
N THR A 184 15.81 0.23 -2.09
CA THR A 184 15.37 -0.94 -1.32
C THR A 184 13.87 -1.13 -1.39
N LEU A 185 13.40 -2.39 -1.32
CA LEU A 185 11.99 -2.75 -1.29
C LEU A 185 11.63 -3.33 0.08
N HIS A 186 10.47 -2.93 0.60
CA HIS A 186 9.97 -3.37 1.89
C HIS A 186 8.50 -3.77 1.79
N GLY A 187 8.14 -4.92 2.34
CA GLY A 187 6.76 -5.35 2.52
C GLY A 187 6.35 -5.14 3.98
N TRP A 188 5.36 -4.31 4.21
CA TRP A 188 4.81 -4.04 5.55
C TRP A 188 3.36 -4.46 5.62
N TYR A 189 2.95 -4.92 6.79
CA TYR A 189 1.57 -5.33 7.07
C TYR A 189 1.10 -4.68 8.36
N PHE A 190 0.04 -3.89 8.27
CA PHE A 190 -0.61 -3.29 9.43
C PHE A 190 -1.76 -4.19 9.90
N ASP A 191 -1.58 -4.80 11.07
CA ASP A 191 -2.65 -5.48 11.77
C ASP A 191 -3.49 -4.45 12.52
N LEU A 192 -4.60 -4.05 11.92
CA LEU A 192 -5.48 -3.03 12.48
C LEU A 192 -6.29 -3.54 13.70
N VAL A 193 -6.33 -4.86 13.93
CA VAL A 193 -7.00 -5.45 15.11
C VAL A 193 -6.06 -5.39 16.31
N ALA A 194 -4.82 -5.82 16.12
CA ALA A 194 -3.80 -5.82 17.17
C ALA A 194 -3.09 -4.47 17.34
N GLY A 195 -3.28 -3.51 16.43
CA GLY A 195 -2.51 -2.26 16.41
C GLY A 195 -1.01 -2.48 16.19
N ALA A 196 -0.65 -3.52 15.44
CA ALA A 196 0.73 -3.92 15.22
C ALA A 196 1.19 -3.65 13.80
N LEU A 197 2.46 -3.26 13.63
CA LEU A 197 3.11 -3.14 12.33
C LEU A 197 4.15 -4.25 12.19
N LEU A 198 4.01 -5.04 11.11
CA LEU A 198 4.89 -6.14 10.79
C LEU A 198 5.66 -5.83 9.49
N ALA A 199 6.90 -6.32 9.39
CA ALA A 199 7.67 -6.28 8.17
C ALA A 199 8.03 -7.69 7.71
N TYR A 200 8.00 -7.90 6.39
CA TYR A 200 8.46 -9.15 5.80
C TYR A 200 9.98 -9.30 5.96
N SER A 201 10.38 -10.41 6.50
CA SER A 201 11.76 -10.84 6.60
C SER A 201 12.03 -11.98 5.61
N ALA A 202 12.81 -11.70 4.55
CA ALA A 202 13.19 -12.73 3.59
C ALA A 202 14.00 -13.88 4.24
N ARG A 203 14.75 -13.61 5.32
CA ARG A 203 15.50 -14.62 6.05
C ARG A 203 14.59 -15.61 6.80
N ALA A 204 13.48 -15.11 7.35
CA ALA A 204 12.53 -15.92 8.10
C ALA A 204 11.38 -16.43 7.21
N ASP A 205 11.26 -15.92 5.99
CA ASP A 205 10.11 -16.09 5.10
C ASP A 205 8.77 -15.81 5.81
N ALA A 206 8.74 -14.74 6.62
CA ALA A 206 7.60 -14.40 7.47
C ALA A 206 7.50 -12.89 7.72
N PHE A 207 6.29 -12.45 8.04
CA PHE A 207 6.05 -11.11 8.57
C PHE A 207 6.31 -11.10 10.08
N LEU A 208 7.28 -10.31 10.51
CA LEU A 208 7.70 -10.18 11.91
C LEU A 208 7.34 -8.80 12.44
N PRO A 209 6.89 -8.68 13.69
CA PRO A 209 6.58 -7.39 14.30
C PRO A 209 7.81 -6.47 14.34
N ILE A 210 7.65 -5.26 13.83
CA ILE A 210 8.60 -4.14 14.02
C ILE A 210 8.07 -3.15 15.06
N VAL A 211 6.74 -3.11 15.25
CA VAL A 211 6.08 -2.46 16.39
C VAL A 211 5.12 -3.49 16.97
N CYS A 212 5.36 -3.87 18.23
CA CYS A 212 4.56 -4.87 18.91
C CYS A 212 3.14 -4.37 19.23
N PRO A 213 2.15 -5.28 19.36
CA PRO A 213 0.80 -4.93 19.81
C PRO A 213 0.82 -4.22 21.16
N LEU A 214 0.02 -3.18 21.33
CA LEU A 214 -0.16 -2.52 22.62
C LEU A 214 -1.03 -3.33 23.57
N PHE A 215 -1.88 -4.20 23.01
CA PHE A 215 -2.78 -5.07 23.78
C PHE A 215 -2.68 -6.49 23.25
N THR A 216 -2.37 -7.41 24.15
CA THR A 216 -2.64 -8.82 23.92
C THR A 216 -4.01 -9.09 24.55
N GLU A 217 -5.06 -9.25 23.74
CA GLU A 217 -6.30 -9.83 24.28
C GLU A 217 -5.93 -11.24 24.79
N PRO A 218 -6.32 -11.59 26.02
CA PRO A 218 -6.19 -12.96 26.46
C PRO A 218 -7.09 -13.83 25.57
N ALA A 219 -6.51 -14.90 25.05
CA ALA A 219 -7.19 -15.91 24.23
C ALA A 219 -8.38 -16.56 24.98
#